data_c632c4355ba89eef39e65e32fa820651
#
_entry.id   c632c4355ba89eef39e65e32fa820651
#
_cell.length_a   1.000
_cell.length_b   1.000
_cell.length_c   1.000
_cell.angle_alpha   90.00
_cell.angle_beta   90.00
_cell.angle_gamma   90.00
#
_symmetry.space_group_name_H-M   'P 1'
#
loop_
_entity.id
_entity.type
_entity.pdbx_description
1 polymer ?
#
loop_
_entity_poly.entity_id
_entity_poly.type
_entity_poly.pdbx_seq_one_letter_code
_entity_poly.pdbx_strand_id
1 'polypeptide(L)'
;MKSSATLEMVQAVEWNGNGRTYEVQRGRDENDLMDSTRPYATEQSRWEALVERAADADGQFFYGVSTTGIYCRPVCASRLPNRENVRFFDDAPAAEAAGYRPCKRCNPGSPGEVDAPVQAIIDACRIIEEAETPPSLEELACAVGLSKYHFHRLFKKITGITPKQYASEIRANRARNELQKEPTVTDAIYNAGFESSSRFYETAGASLGMTPREYSRGGAGQSIRYAIVESYLGWVLIAATAQGICRIDFDDSAEPLRERLQSSFAQADLLSG
;
A
#
# COMPACT_ATOMS: atom_id res chain seq x y z
N MET A 1 -32.50 -50.70 4.00
CA MET A 1 -31.99 -51.38 5.19
C MET A 1 -31.16 -50.32 5.94
N LYS A 2 -31.67 -49.89 7.08
CA LYS A 2 -31.06 -48.87 7.96
C LYS A 2 -30.06 -49.59 8.85
N SER A 3 -28.83 -49.09 8.95
CA SER A 3 -27.90 -49.47 10.01
C SER A 3 -27.60 -48.23 10.85
N SER A 4 -28.18 -48.23 12.05
CA SER A 4 -27.87 -47.29 13.12
C SER A 4 -26.55 -47.71 13.78
N ALA A 5 -25.56 -46.88 13.74
CA ALA A 5 -24.40 -46.99 14.62
C ALA A 5 -24.65 -46.11 15.85
N THR A 6 -24.88 -46.78 16.97
CA THR A 6 -24.97 -46.18 18.28
C THR A 6 -23.56 -45.90 18.79
N LEU A 7 -23.16 -44.65 18.96
CA LEU A 7 -21.94 -44.29 19.69
C LEU A 7 -22.19 -44.41 21.18
N GLU A 8 -21.48 -45.34 21.81
CA GLU A 8 -21.40 -45.43 23.27
C GLU A 8 -20.54 -44.27 23.81
N MET A 9 -21.17 -43.45 24.67
CA MET A 9 -20.46 -42.43 25.45
C MET A 9 -19.65 -43.12 26.56
N VAL A 10 -18.33 -43.04 26.46
CA VAL A 10 -17.43 -43.42 27.54
C VAL A 10 -17.38 -42.27 28.55
N GLN A 11 -18.00 -42.45 29.72
CA GLN A 11 -17.86 -41.53 30.85
C GLN A 11 -16.50 -41.75 31.51
N ALA A 12 -15.63 -40.74 31.46
CA ALA A 12 -14.40 -40.72 32.25
C ALA A 12 -14.68 -40.03 33.60
N VAL A 13 -14.55 -40.79 34.70
CA VAL A 13 -14.62 -40.28 36.07
C VAL A 13 -13.21 -40.06 36.59
N GLU A 14 -12.81 -38.85 36.85
CA GLU A 14 -11.54 -38.53 37.50
C GLU A 14 -11.74 -38.35 39.02
N TRP A 15 -10.85 -38.97 39.82
CA TRP A 15 -10.86 -38.95 41.27
C TRP A 15 -9.89 -37.87 41.81
N ASN A 16 -10.37 -36.94 42.63
CA ASN A 16 -9.51 -36.03 43.36
C ASN A 16 -9.44 -36.46 44.84
N GLY A 17 -8.27 -36.33 45.46
CA GLY A 17 -7.96 -36.79 46.80
C GLY A 17 -8.83 -36.29 47.95
N ASN A 18 -9.97 -35.62 47.70
CA ASN A 18 -10.90 -35.07 48.68
C ASN A 18 -12.29 -35.74 48.68
N GLY A 19 -12.46 -36.89 48.06
CA GLY A 19 -13.67 -37.72 48.19
C GLY A 19 -14.94 -37.20 47.50
N ARG A 20 -14.81 -36.33 46.50
CA ARG A 20 -15.93 -35.88 45.65
C ARG A 20 -15.66 -36.19 44.19
N THR A 21 -16.62 -36.82 43.53
CA THR A 21 -16.62 -37.06 42.08
C THR A 21 -17.33 -35.92 41.37
N TYR A 22 -16.74 -35.43 40.25
CA TYR A 22 -17.39 -34.51 39.35
C TYR A 22 -17.59 -35.16 37.97
N GLU A 23 -18.74 -34.96 37.39
CA GLU A 23 -18.96 -35.23 35.97
C GLU A 23 -18.32 -34.08 35.14
N VAL A 24 -17.27 -34.41 34.39
CA VAL A 24 -16.71 -33.47 33.43
C VAL A 24 -17.43 -33.69 32.10
N GLN A 25 -18.37 -32.81 31.80
CA GLN A 25 -18.93 -32.72 30.44
C GLN A 25 -17.87 -32.10 29.53
N ARG A 26 -17.14 -32.92 28.76
CA ARG A 26 -16.31 -32.48 27.65
C ARG A 26 -17.15 -32.48 26.38
N GLY A 27 -17.93 -31.40 26.17
CA GLY A 27 -18.33 -31.01 24.85
C GLY A 27 -17.18 -30.14 24.25
N ARG A 28 -16.27 -30.75 23.50
CA ARG A 28 -15.42 -29.98 22.59
C ARG A 28 -16.18 -29.89 21.30
N ASP A 29 -16.66 -28.70 20.98
CA ASP A 29 -17.14 -28.37 19.67
C ASP A 29 -15.98 -28.48 18.67
N GLU A 30 -16.17 -29.14 17.53
CA GLU A 30 -15.20 -29.25 16.44
C GLU A 30 -14.79 -27.87 15.87
N ASN A 31 -15.47 -26.81 16.28
CA ASN A 31 -15.13 -25.42 15.94
C ASN A 31 -13.93 -24.87 16.73
N ASP A 32 -13.59 -25.46 17.90
CA ASP A 32 -12.46 -25.02 18.73
C ASP A 32 -11.09 -25.45 18.16
N LEU A 33 -11.05 -26.45 17.28
CA LEU A 33 -9.83 -26.96 16.65
C LEU A 33 -9.39 -26.15 15.40
N MET A 34 -10.29 -25.37 14.79
CA MET A 34 -9.97 -24.51 13.64
C MET A 34 -9.47 -23.11 14.05
N ASP A 35 -9.70 -22.67 15.28
CA ASP A 35 -9.35 -21.32 15.72
C ASP A 35 -7.90 -21.20 16.21
N SER A 36 -7.23 -22.29 16.54
CA SER A 36 -5.82 -22.30 17.01
C SER A 36 -4.78 -22.06 15.89
N THR A 37 -5.18 -22.03 14.64
CA THR A 37 -4.29 -21.76 13.48
C THR A 37 -4.29 -20.28 13.04
N ARG A 38 -5.16 -19.44 13.62
CA ARG A 38 -5.15 -18.01 13.34
C ARG A 38 -4.02 -17.31 14.09
N PRO A 39 -3.26 -16.43 13.44
CA PRO A 39 -2.36 -15.54 14.16
C PRO A 39 -3.18 -14.76 15.19
N TYR A 40 -2.67 -14.62 16.41
CA TYR A 40 -3.33 -13.89 17.51
C TYR A 40 -4.65 -14.52 18.01
N ALA A 41 -4.77 -15.86 17.99
CA ALA A 41 -5.94 -16.58 18.51
C ALA A 41 -6.07 -16.53 20.04
N THR A 42 -4.97 -16.32 20.77
CA THR A 42 -4.95 -16.31 22.23
C THR A 42 -4.78 -14.89 22.80
N GLU A 43 -5.30 -14.65 24.00
CA GLU A 43 -5.07 -13.38 24.71
C GLU A 43 -3.58 -13.10 24.95
N GLN A 44 -2.78 -14.14 25.13
CA GLN A 44 -1.35 -14.02 25.34
C GLN A 44 -0.64 -13.54 24.06
N SER A 45 -0.93 -14.16 22.90
CA SER A 45 -0.36 -13.72 21.63
C SER A 45 -0.79 -12.29 21.23
N ARG A 46 -2.04 -11.91 21.54
CA ARG A 46 -2.53 -10.54 21.36
C ARG A 46 -1.82 -9.54 22.27
N TRP A 47 -1.55 -9.92 23.52
CA TRP A 47 -0.82 -9.07 24.45
C TRP A 47 0.63 -8.85 24.02
N GLU A 48 1.33 -9.89 23.60
CA GLU A 48 2.70 -9.80 23.08
C GLU A 48 2.77 -8.90 21.86
N ALA A 49 1.87 -9.09 20.89
CA ALA A 49 1.75 -8.23 19.72
C ALA A 49 1.46 -6.75 20.07
N LEU A 50 0.63 -6.51 21.09
CA LEU A 50 0.35 -5.16 21.59
C LEU A 50 1.58 -4.50 22.22
N VAL A 51 2.36 -5.25 23.01
CA VAL A 51 3.59 -4.75 23.65
C VAL A 51 4.64 -4.38 22.58
N GLU A 52 4.81 -5.23 21.58
CA GLU A 52 5.74 -5.05 20.47
C GLU A 52 5.23 -4.08 19.40
N ARG A 53 3.94 -3.77 19.43
CA ARG A 53 3.23 -3.00 18.37
C ARG A 53 3.44 -3.62 16.99
N ALA A 54 3.28 -4.93 16.93
CA ALA A 54 3.50 -5.72 15.73
C ALA A 54 2.62 -5.20 14.59
N ALA A 55 3.25 -4.84 13.46
CA ALA A 55 2.55 -4.22 12.34
C ALA A 55 1.56 -5.18 11.66
N ASP A 56 1.87 -6.47 11.64
CA ASP A 56 1.03 -7.54 11.09
C ASP A 56 -0.19 -7.88 11.96
N ALA A 57 -0.20 -7.45 13.25
CA ALA A 57 -1.35 -7.55 14.13
C ALA A 57 -2.43 -6.50 13.82
N ASP A 58 -2.11 -5.50 13.02
CA ASP A 58 -3.04 -4.41 12.73
C ASP A 58 -4.23 -4.90 11.90
N GLY A 59 -5.43 -4.59 12.40
CA GLY A 59 -6.67 -5.08 11.80
C GLY A 59 -7.03 -6.53 12.13
N GLN A 60 -6.17 -7.30 12.84
CA GLN A 60 -6.46 -8.66 13.24
C GLN A 60 -7.28 -8.73 14.54
N PHE A 61 -7.13 -7.74 15.39
CA PHE A 61 -7.89 -7.59 16.63
C PHE A 61 -7.83 -6.14 17.15
N PHE A 62 -8.63 -5.84 18.15
CA PHE A 62 -8.64 -4.55 18.86
C PHE A 62 -8.47 -4.77 20.35
N TYR A 63 -8.04 -3.73 21.08
CA TYR A 63 -7.99 -3.78 22.53
C TYR A 63 -8.69 -2.58 23.17
N GLY A 64 -9.48 -2.83 24.20
CA GLY A 64 -10.13 -1.81 25.02
C GLY A 64 -9.42 -1.65 26.35
N VAL A 65 -9.34 -0.40 26.83
CA VAL A 65 -8.79 -0.05 28.14
C VAL A 65 -9.95 0.26 29.09
N SER A 66 -10.22 -0.60 30.06
CA SER A 66 -11.38 -0.52 30.94
C SER A 66 -11.44 0.77 31.76
N THR A 67 -10.28 1.31 32.17
CA THR A 67 -10.19 2.55 32.93
C THR A 67 -10.55 3.81 32.15
N THR A 68 -10.46 3.77 30.82
CA THR A 68 -10.75 4.93 29.95
C THR A 68 -11.98 4.74 29.08
N GLY A 69 -12.48 3.51 28.94
CA GLY A 69 -13.56 3.16 28.03
C GLY A 69 -13.20 3.41 26.55
N ILE A 70 -11.92 3.35 26.19
CA ILE A 70 -11.42 3.58 24.82
C ILE A 70 -10.89 2.27 24.26
N TYR A 71 -11.24 1.96 22.98
CA TYR A 71 -10.60 0.87 22.26
C TYR A 71 -9.66 1.40 21.16
N CYS A 72 -8.61 0.65 20.88
CA CYS A 72 -7.52 1.00 20.01
C CYS A 72 -7.11 -0.17 19.10
N ARG A 73 -6.38 0.16 18.03
CA ARG A 73 -5.63 -0.81 17.19
C ARG A 73 -4.34 -1.24 17.90
N PRO A 74 -3.83 -2.48 17.69
CA PRO A 74 -2.59 -2.97 18.31
C PRO A 74 -1.38 -2.04 18.12
N VAL A 75 -1.27 -1.43 16.94
CA VAL A 75 -0.18 -0.51 16.56
C VAL A 75 -0.32 0.92 17.10
N CYS A 76 -1.35 1.18 17.90
CA CYS A 76 -1.60 2.54 18.40
C CYS A 76 -0.42 3.10 19.20
N ALA A 77 0.03 4.31 18.84
CA ALA A 77 1.14 5.01 19.53
C ALA A 77 0.75 5.62 20.91
N SER A 78 -0.39 5.21 21.51
CA SER A 78 -0.73 5.59 22.88
C SER A 78 0.19 4.91 23.89
N ARG A 79 0.18 5.41 25.15
CA ARG A 79 0.88 4.75 26.23
C ARG A 79 0.37 3.32 26.39
N LEU A 80 1.26 2.36 26.57
CA LEU A 80 0.90 0.97 26.83
C LEU A 80 0.10 0.90 28.15
N PRO A 81 -1.11 0.34 28.14
CA PRO A 81 -1.92 0.17 29.35
C PRO A 81 -1.40 -0.97 30.22
N ASN A 82 -1.80 -0.99 31.50
CA ASN A 82 -1.56 -2.16 32.34
C ASN A 82 -2.38 -3.35 31.82
N ARG A 83 -1.79 -4.55 31.79
CA ARG A 83 -2.41 -5.78 31.26
C ARG A 83 -3.79 -6.08 31.89
N GLU A 84 -3.93 -5.86 33.18
CA GLU A 84 -5.16 -6.05 33.94
C GLU A 84 -6.35 -5.20 33.48
N ASN A 85 -6.06 -4.07 32.81
CA ASN A 85 -7.07 -3.14 32.29
C ASN A 85 -7.37 -3.36 30.81
N VAL A 86 -6.75 -4.36 30.17
CA VAL A 86 -6.90 -4.63 28.75
C VAL A 86 -7.89 -5.75 28.52
N ARG A 87 -8.85 -5.50 27.62
CA ARG A 87 -9.77 -6.48 27.06
C ARG A 87 -9.60 -6.52 25.55
N PHE A 88 -9.49 -7.70 24.97
CA PHE A 88 -9.36 -7.89 23.53
C PHE A 88 -10.71 -8.12 22.85
N PHE A 89 -10.83 -7.69 21.59
CA PHE A 89 -12.01 -7.81 20.74
C PHE A 89 -11.56 -8.24 19.35
N ASP A 90 -12.35 -9.07 18.68
CA ASP A 90 -12.03 -9.53 17.33
C ASP A 90 -12.29 -8.45 16.29
N ASP A 91 -13.27 -7.58 16.54
CA ASP A 91 -13.63 -6.48 15.66
C ASP A 91 -14.05 -5.21 16.43
N ALA A 92 -14.16 -4.09 15.70
CA ALA A 92 -14.58 -2.81 16.25
C ALA A 92 -16.04 -2.82 16.75
N PRO A 93 -17.02 -3.43 16.05
CA PRO A 93 -18.39 -3.56 16.53
C PRO A 93 -18.49 -4.27 17.87
N ALA A 94 -17.70 -5.32 18.12
CA ALA A 94 -17.67 -6.02 19.40
C ALA A 94 -17.18 -5.12 20.55
N ALA A 95 -16.17 -4.28 20.27
CA ALA A 95 -15.70 -3.30 21.25
C ALA A 95 -16.75 -2.22 21.55
N GLU A 96 -17.44 -1.72 20.53
CA GLU A 96 -18.53 -0.74 20.67
C GLU A 96 -19.73 -1.31 21.41
N ALA A 97 -20.13 -2.54 21.09
CA ALA A 97 -21.19 -3.26 21.81
C ALA A 97 -20.85 -3.48 23.28
N ALA A 98 -19.56 -3.62 23.63
CA ALA A 98 -19.08 -3.69 25.00
C ALA A 98 -18.97 -2.32 25.69
N GLY A 99 -19.40 -1.22 25.04
CA GLY A 99 -19.44 0.13 25.61
C GLY A 99 -18.15 0.94 25.47
N TYR A 100 -17.18 0.48 24.69
CA TYR A 100 -15.96 1.23 24.41
C TYR A 100 -16.17 2.20 23.26
N ARG A 101 -15.50 3.34 23.30
CA ARG A 101 -15.50 4.34 22.23
C ARG A 101 -14.18 4.31 21.45
N PRO A 102 -14.18 4.65 20.16
CA PRO A 102 -12.97 4.62 19.34
C PRO A 102 -11.92 5.63 19.79
N CYS A 103 -10.66 5.24 19.72
CA CYS A 103 -9.53 6.11 20.00
C CYS A 103 -9.39 7.15 18.90
N LYS A 104 -9.39 8.44 19.27
CA LYS A 104 -9.22 9.55 18.32
C LYS A 104 -7.82 9.60 17.66
N ARG A 105 -6.82 8.87 18.20
CA ARG A 105 -5.46 8.86 17.66
C ARG A 105 -5.29 7.82 16.53
N CYS A 106 -5.78 6.60 16.74
CA CYS A 106 -5.64 5.51 15.78
C CYS A 106 -6.91 5.20 14.98
N ASN A 107 -8.03 5.88 15.29
CA ASN A 107 -9.34 5.76 14.61
C ASN A 107 -9.70 4.30 14.24
N PRO A 108 -9.92 3.41 15.24
CA PRO A 108 -10.05 1.98 15.01
C PRO A 108 -11.39 1.55 14.37
N GLY A 109 -12.34 2.48 14.22
CA GLY A 109 -13.68 2.22 13.71
C GLY A 109 -13.81 2.13 12.19
N SER A 110 -12.70 2.20 11.45
CA SER A 110 -12.68 2.05 9.98
C SER A 110 -11.92 0.77 9.60
N PRO A 111 -12.57 -0.41 9.59
CA PRO A 111 -11.93 -1.66 9.20
C PRO A 111 -11.67 -1.65 7.69
N GLY A 112 -10.40 -1.70 7.31
CA GLY A 112 -9.98 -1.80 5.90
C GLY A 112 -9.85 -0.46 5.16
N GLU A 113 -10.09 0.67 5.80
CA GLU A 113 -9.70 1.96 5.24
C GLU A 113 -8.19 2.16 5.43
N VAL A 114 -7.52 2.43 4.35
CA VAL A 114 -6.17 3.01 4.32
C VAL A 114 -6.12 4.13 5.37
N ASP A 115 -5.10 4.17 6.22
CA ASP A 115 -4.98 5.23 7.25
C ASP A 115 -5.37 6.58 6.67
N ALA A 116 -6.28 7.32 7.30
CA ALA A 116 -6.78 8.60 6.78
C ALA A 116 -5.66 9.54 6.28
N PRO A 117 -4.47 9.61 6.93
CA PRO A 117 -3.30 10.28 6.39
C PRO A 117 -2.80 9.72 5.05
N VAL A 118 -2.82 8.40 4.87
CA VAL A 118 -2.38 7.75 3.61
C VAL A 118 -3.43 7.99 2.52
N GLN A 119 -4.72 7.88 2.85
CA GLN A 119 -5.80 8.18 1.92
C GLN A 119 -5.75 9.63 1.41
N ALA A 120 -5.50 10.59 2.28
CA ALA A 120 -5.32 11.99 1.89
C ALA A 120 -4.16 12.17 0.87
N ILE A 121 -3.09 11.40 0.99
CA ILE A 121 -1.98 11.46 0.02
C ILE A 121 -2.34 10.75 -1.29
N ILE A 122 -3.05 9.63 -1.25
CA ILE A 122 -3.57 8.96 -2.45
C ILE A 122 -4.49 9.91 -3.24
N ASP A 123 -5.40 10.59 -2.55
CA ASP A 123 -6.31 11.57 -3.18
C ASP A 123 -5.54 12.75 -3.77
N ALA A 124 -4.52 13.26 -3.07
CA ALA A 124 -3.65 14.31 -3.61
C ALA A 124 -2.87 13.86 -4.85
N CYS A 125 -2.35 12.63 -4.88
CA CYS A 125 -1.68 12.06 -6.06
C CYS A 125 -2.65 12.00 -7.24
N ARG A 126 -3.89 11.53 -7.03
CA ARG A 126 -4.93 11.49 -8.06
C ARG A 126 -5.25 12.88 -8.60
N ILE A 127 -5.41 13.88 -7.73
CA ILE A 127 -5.64 15.27 -8.15
C ILE A 127 -4.49 15.77 -9.04
N ILE A 128 -3.23 15.46 -8.71
CA ILE A 128 -2.07 15.83 -9.53
C ILE A 128 -2.09 15.11 -10.89
N GLU A 129 -2.45 13.84 -10.89
CA GLU A 129 -2.51 13.02 -12.10
C GLU A 129 -3.62 13.44 -13.06
N GLU A 130 -4.75 13.88 -12.56
CA GLU A 130 -5.90 14.31 -13.36
C GLU A 130 -5.80 15.78 -13.84
N ALA A 131 -5.05 16.62 -13.13
CA ALA A 131 -4.96 18.03 -13.43
C ALA A 131 -4.20 18.31 -14.73
N GLU A 132 -4.73 19.14 -15.62
CA GLU A 132 -4.03 19.63 -16.82
C GLU A 132 -2.87 20.55 -16.45
N THR A 133 -3.07 21.41 -15.46
CA THR A 133 -2.04 22.30 -14.90
C THR A 133 -1.74 21.89 -13.46
N PRO A 134 -0.46 21.90 -13.03
CA PRO A 134 -0.09 21.46 -11.70
C PRO A 134 -0.77 22.30 -10.62
N PRO A 135 -1.55 21.68 -9.71
CA PRO A 135 -2.15 22.41 -8.59
C PRO A 135 -1.07 22.94 -7.66
N SER A 136 -1.34 24.07 -7.04
CA SER A 136 -0.49 24.64 -6.00
C SER A 136 -0.50 23.79 -4.73
N LEU A 137 0.50 23.98 -3.89
CA LEU A 137 0.56 23.27 -2.60
C LEU A 137 -0.62 23.60 -1.70
N GLU A 138 -1.13 24.83 -1.78
CA GLU A 138 -2.31 25.31 -1.06
C GLU A 138 -3.58 24.61 -1.52
N GLU A 139 -3.79 24.51 -2.80
CA GLU A 139 -4.97 23.84 -3.40
C GLU A 139 -4.99 22.35 -3.03
N LEU A 140 -3.85 21.64 -3.13
CA LEU A 140 -3.74 20.26 -2.72
C LEU A 140 -4.04 20.06 -1.22
N ALA A 141 -3.43 20.89 -0.38
CA ALA A 141 -3.64 20.80 1.07
C ALA A 141 -5.11 21.06 1.45
N CYS A 142 -5.74 22.06 0.83
CA CYS A 142 -7.15 22.37 1.01
C CYS A 142 -8.06 21.23 0.57
N ALA A 143 -7.80 20.64 -0.59
CA ALA A 143 -8.59 19.53 -1.16
C ALA A 143 -8.61 18.30 -0.25
N VAL A 144 -7.51 18.02 0.47
CA VAL A 144 -7.42 16.89 1.40
C VAL A 144 -7.63 17.27 2.87
N GLY A 145 -8.10 18.48 3.15
CA GLY A 145 -8.44 18.94 4.51
C GLY A 145 -7.25 19.12 5.47
N LEU A 146 -6.04 19.36 4.94
CA LEU A 146 -4.82 19.51 5.73
C LEU A 146 -4.27 20.95 5.65
N SER A 147 -3.51 21.36 6.69
CA SER A 147 -2.72 22.57 6.57
C SER A 147 -1.54 22.34 5.61
N LYS A 148 -1.11 23.39 4.88
CA LYS A 148 0.01 23.38 3.93
C LYS A 148 1.27 22.70 4.47
N TYR A 149 1.69 23.05 5.70
CA TYR A 149 2.89 22.47 6.32
C TYR A 149 2.73 21.01 6.70
N HIS A 150 1.55 20.63 7.19
CA HIS A 150 1.25 19.25 7.53
C HIS A 150 1.20 18.40 6.26
N PHE A 151 0.47 18.83 5.24
CA PHE A 151 0.40 18.16 3.94
C PHE A 151 1.78 17.93 3.33
N HIS A 152 2.62 18.99 3.22
CA HIS A 152 3.97 18.86 2.63
C HIS A 152 4.84 17.83 3.35
N ARG A 153 4.86 17.84 4.69
CA ARG A 153 5.64 16.86 5.49
C ARG A 153 5.10 15.45 5.35
N LEU A 154 3.76 15.30 5.38
CA LEU A 154 3.09 14.03 5.27
C LEU A 154 3.31 13.41 3.89
N PHE A 155 3.12 14.19 2.82
CA PHE A 155 3.36 13.77 1.44
C PHE A 155 4.79 13.25 1.28
N LYS A 156 5.79 14.04 1.70
CA LYS A 156 7.20 13.63 1.61
C LYS A 156 7.51 12.40 2.47
N LYS A 157 6.87 12.26 3.64
CA LYS A 157 7.06 11.09 4.51
C LYS A 157 6.54 9.80 3.86
N ILE A 158 5.41 9.86 3.17
CA ILE A 158 4.75 8.70 2.57
C ILE A 158 5.35 8.36 1.21
N THR A 159 5.54 9.36 0.33
CA THR A 159 6.00 9.15 -1.05
C THR A 159 7.52 9.21 -1.23
N GLY A 160 8.26 9.73 -0.24
CA GLY A 160 9.71 9.97 -0.33
C GLY A 160 10.09 11.27 -1.07
N ILE A 161 9.19 11.89 -1.83
CA ILE A 161 9.42 13.09 -2.65
C ILE A 161 8.44 14.21 -2.30
N THR A 162 8.70 15.42 -2.76
CA THR A 162 7.80 16.55 -2.54
C THR A 162 6.64 16.53 -3.56
N PRO A 163 5.47 17.15 -3.25
CA PRO A 163 4.35 17.29 -4.20
C PRO A 163 4.77 17.91 -5.53
N LYS A 164 5.67 18.91 -5.49
CA LYS A 164 6.21 19.57 -6.69
C LYS A 164 7.06 18.61 -7.54
N GLN A 165 7.89 17.78 -6.91
CA GLN A 165 8.67 16.75 -7.63
C GLN A 165 7.74 15.72 -8.25
N TYR A 166 6.75 15.23 -7.50
CA TYR A 166 5.74 14.31 -8.01
C TYR A 166 5.01 14.87 -9.25
N ALA A 167 4.48 16.09 -9.16
CA ALA A 167 3.83 16.76 -10.29
C ALA A 167 4.77 16.97 -11.51
N SER A 168 6.07 17.19 -11.25
CA SER A 168 7.07 17.32 -12.32
C SER A 168 7.27 15.98 -13.05
N GLU A 169 7.34 14.86 -12.33
CA GLU A 169 7.48 13.53 -12.92
C GLU A 169 6.22 13.11 -13.70
N ILE A 170 5.03 13.42 -13.20
CA ILE A 170 3.77 13.16 -13.94
C ILE A 170 3.78 13.91 -15.28
N ARG A 171 4.19 15.19 -15.30
CA ARG A 171 4.31 15.94 -16.55
C ARG A 171 5.39 15.38 -17.49
N ALA A 172 6.54 14.96 -16.94
CA ALA A 172 7.58 14.32 -17.72
C ALA A 172 7.08 13.02 -18.37
N ASN A 173 6.29 12.23 -17.65
CA ASN A 173 5.67 11.01 -18.18
C ASN A 173 4.64 11.31 -19.28
N ARG A 174 3.80 12.35 -19.11
CA ARG A 174 2.89 12.81 -20.16
C ARG A 174 3.67 13.23 -21.41
N ALA A 175 4.74 13.99 -21.24
CA ALA A 175 5.58 14.42 -22.37
C ALA A 175 6.19 13.23 -23.12
N ARG A 176 6.65 12.19 -22.42
CA ARG A 176 7.14 10.94 -23.05
C ARG A 176 6.06 10.30 -23.92
N ASN A 177 4.83 10.22 -23.42
CA ASN A 177 3.70 9.62 -24.13
C ASN A 177 3.29 10.49 -25.36
N GLU A 178 3.23 11.80 -25.19
CA GLU A 178 2.87 12.71 -26.27
C GLU A 178 3.95 12.79 -27.37
N LEU A 179 5.24 12.71 -27.00
CA LEU A 179 6.34 12.65 -27.96
C LEU A 179 6.27 11.45 -28.93
N GLN A 180 5.59 10.37 -28.53
CA GLN A 180 5.41 9.19 -29.38
C GLN A 180 4.14 9.26 -30.26
N LYS A 181 3.20 10.16 -29.94
CA LYS A 181 1.91 10.30 -30.65
C LYS A 181 1.89 11.51 -31.59
N GLU A 182 2.47 12.61 -31.14
CA GLU A 182 2.35 13.89 -31.83
C GLU A 182 3.34 14.03 -32.98
N PRO A 183 2.95 14.68 -34.09
CA PRO A 183 3.80 14.84 -35.25
C PRO A 183 4.98 15.79 -34.99
N THR A 184 4.87 16.71 -34.02
CA THR A 184 5.95 17.63 -33.66
C THR A 184 6.30 17.60 -32.20
N VAL A 185 7.58 17.78 -31.88
CA VAL A 185 8.06 17.89 -30.48
C VAL A 185 7.41 19.07 -29.76
N THR A 186 7.11 20.15 -30.50
CA THR A 186 6.50 21.35 -29.92
C THR A 186 5.06 21.05 -29.44
N ASP A 187 4.25 20.39 -30.27
CA ASP A 187 2.89 20.04 -29.90
C ASP A 187 2.87 19.07 -28.70
N ALA A 188 3.76 18.06 -28.68
CA ALA A 188 3.92 17.16 -27.58
C ALA A 188 4.25 17.86 -26.24
N ILE A 189 5.11 18.89 -26.28
CA ILE A 189 5.49 19.68 -25.10
C ILE A 189 4.28 20.44 -24.54
N TYR A 190 3.50 21.10 -25.41
CA TYR A 190 2.33 21.86 -24.98
C TYR A 190 1.20 20.95 -24.51
N ASN A 191 0.93 19.84 -25.19
CA ASN A 191 -0.07 18.85 -24.79
C ASN A 191 0.27 18.16 -23.46
N ALA A 192 1.55 18.06 -23.12
CA ALA A 192 2.00 17.58 -21.81
C ALA A 192 1.83 18.60 -20.65
N GLY A 193 1.34 19.82 -20.96
CA GLY A 193 1.09 20.87 -19.96
C GLY A 193 2.33 21.69 -19.58
N PHE A 194 3.34 21.79 -20.48
CA PHE A 194 4.45 22.72 -20.30
C PHE A 194 4.10 24.09 -20.89
N GLU A 195 4.35 25.15 -20.15
CA GLU A 195 4.11 26.54 -20.57
C GLU A 195 5.11 27.02 -21.63
N SER A 196 6.29 26.38 -21.72
CA SER A 196 7.32 26.71 -22.70
C SER A 196 8.26 25.53 -22.95
N SER A 197 8.83 25.49 -24.16
CA SER A 197 9.87 24.51 -24.53
C SER A 197 11.09 24.59 -23.61
N SER A 198 11.52 25.80 -23.20
CA SER A 198 12.67 25.97 -22.31
C SER A 198 12.47 25.23 -20.98
N ARG A 199 11.28 25.35 -20.35
CA ARG A 199 10.96 24.64 -19.11
C ARG A 199 10.95 23.13 -19.28
N PHE A 200 10.51 22.65 -20.42
CA PHE A 200 10.57 21.21 -20.73
C PHE A 200 12.01 20.73 -20.79
N TYR A 201 12.90 21.42 -21.55
CA TYR A 201 14.30 21.02 -21.66
C TYR A 201 15.06 21.10 -20.34
N GLU A 202 14.72 22.04 -19.45
CA GLU A 202 15.32 22.15 -18.13
C GLU A 202 14.91 21.01 -17.19
N THR A 203 13.69 20.49 -17.32
CA THR A 203 13.11 19.56 -16.33
C THR A 203 13.01 18.12 -16.84
N ALA A 204 12.54 17.93 -18.05
CA ALA A 204 12.23 16.62 -18.62
C ALA A 204 13.24 16.14 -19.67
N GLY A 205 14.00 17.05 -20.29
CA GLY A 205 14.93 16.70 -21.35
C GLY A 205 16.00 15.69 -20.91
N ALA A 206 16.53 15.83 -19.71
CA ALA A 206 17.51 14.90 -19.14
C ALA A 206 16.93 13.51 -18.81
N SER A 207 15.61 13.42 -18.58
CA SER A 207 14.95 12.17 -18.20
C SER A 207 14.53 11.28 -19.38
N LEU A 208 14.79 11.73 -20.61
CA LEU A 208 14.48 10.97 -21.82
C LEU A 208 15.62 10.01 -22.23
N GLY A 209 16.83 10.21 -21.69
CA GLY A 209 18.03 9.45 -22.09
C GLY A 209 18.47 9.67 -23.54
N MET A 210 17.83 10.59 -24.25
CA MET A 210 18.15 11.01 -25.63
C MET A 210 17.45 12.35 -25.91
N THR A 211 17.73 12.97 -27.07
CA THR A 211 17.03 14.20 -27.44
C THR A 211 15.53 13.94 -27.68
N PRO A 212 14.64 14.92 -27.42
CA PRO A 212 13.20 14.76 -27.68
C PRO A 212 12.86 14.38 -29.11
N ARG A 213 13.68 14.84 -30.08
CA ARG A 213 13.53 14.52 -31.51
C ARG A 213 13.88 13.06 -31.82
N GLU A 214 14.91 12.51 -31.19
CA GLU A 214 15.25 11.08 -31.29
C GLU A 214 14.18 10.23 -30.64
N TYR A 215 13.72 10.64 -29.46
CA TYR A 215 12.66 9.95 -28.73
C TYR A 215 11.35 9.89 -29.53
N SER A 216 10.90 11.01 -30.13
CA SER A 216 9.68 11.05 -30.96
C SER A 216 9.81 10.25 -32.25
N ARG A 217 11.03 9.98 -32.72
CA ARG A 217 11.31 9.13 -33.88
C ARG A 217 11.59 7.67 -33.50
N GLY A 218 11.11 7.22 -32.35
CA GLY A 218 11.30 5.83 -31.91
C GLY A 218 12.75 5.46 -31.66
N GLY A 219 13.59 6.40 -31.20
CA GLY A 219 15.00 6.19 -30.88
C GLY A 219 15.90 6.11 -32.11
N ALA A 220 15.53 6.73 -33.22
CA ALA A 220 16.28 6.66 -34.47
C ALA A 220 17.77 7.06 -34.30
N GLY A 221 18.67 6.15 -34.67
CA GLY A 221 20.12 6.33 -34.53
C GLY A 221 20.67 6.13 -33.12
N GLN A 222 19.85 5.71 -32.18
CA GLN A 222 20.27 5.40 -30.81
C GLN A 222 20.51 3.90 -30.63
N SER A 223 21.53 3.56 -29.82
CA SER A 223 21.75 2.21 -29.30
C SER A 223 21.24 2.19 -27.86
N ILE A 224 20.23 1.37 -27.59
CA ILE A 224 19.57 1.25 -26.31
C ILE A 224 19.92 -0.10 -25.68
N ARG A 225 20.64 -0.08 -24.58
CA ARG A 225 20.87 -1.27 -23.77
C ARG A 225 19.72 -1.46 -22.80
N TYR A 226 19.20 -2.68 -22.69
CA TYR A 226 18.13 -2.97 -21.77
C TYR A 226 18.34 -4.28 -21.02
N ALA A 227 17.78 -4.35 -19.81
CA ALA A 227 17.66 -5.57 -19.04
C ALA A 227 16.21 -5.73 -18.57
N ILE A 228 15.73 -6.97 -18.54
CA ILE A 228 14.44 -7.33 -17.96
C ILE A 228 14.75 -8.35 -16.88
N VAL A 229 14.43 -8.03 -15.63
CA VAL A 229 14.76 -8.84 -14.45
C VAL A 229 13.55 -8.99 -13.55
N GLU A 230 13.48 -10.11 -12.82
CA GLU A 230 12.47 -10.32 -11.80
C GLU A 230 12.83 -9.52 -10.54
N SER A 231 11.84 -8.88 -9.94
CA SER A 231 11.97 -8.11 -8.70
C SER A 231 10.85 -8.47 -7.73
N TYR A 232 10.93 -7.97 -6.50
CA TYR A 232 9.86 -8.11 -5.52
C TYR A 232 8.51 -7.51 -5.98
N LEU A 233 8.55 -6.53 -6.89
CA LEU A 233 7.35 -5.85 -7.44
C LEU A 233 6.89 -6.45 -8.79
N GLY A 234 7.36 -7.64 -9.16
CA GLY A 234 7.14 -8.23 -10.48
C GLY A 234 8.37 -8.03 -11.39
N TRP A 235 8.19 -8.17 -12.68
CA TRP A 235 9.23 -7.95 -13.67
C TRP A 235 9.48 -6.46 -13.89
N VAL A 236 10.75 -6.07 -13.99
CA VAL A 236 11.16 -4.70 -14.28
C VAL A 236 12.02 -4.67 -15.53
N LEU A 237 11.70 -3.74 -16.44
CA LEU A 237 12.52 -3.37 -17.58
C LEU A 237 13.25 -2.08 -17.25
N ILE A 238 14.55 -2.05 -17.50
CA ILE A 238 15.37 -0.84 -17.46
C ILE A 238 16.06 -0.73 -18.82
N ALA A 239 15.89 0.42 -19.50
CA ALA A 239 16.53 0.69 -20.79
C ALA A 239 17.26 2.04 -20.73
N ALA A 240 18.46 2.08 -21.29
CA ALA A 240 19.34 3.24 -21.26
C ALA A 240 20.12 3.41 -22.58
N THR A 241 20.37 4.65 -22.94
CA THR A 241 21.35 5.06 -23.97
C THR A 241 22.68 5.45 -23.31
N ALA A 242 23.64 5.93 -24.08
CA ALA A 242 24.84 6.55 -23.54
C ALA A 242 24.58 7.87 -22.78
N GLN A 243 23.42 8.50 -22.96
CA GLN A 243 23.03 9.75 -22.30
C GLN A 243 22.29 9.54 -20.99
N GLY A 244 21.73 8.34 -20.76
CA GLY A 244 21.00 8.02 -19.52
C GLY A 244 19.84 7.06 -19.73
N ILE A 245 19.09 6.83 -18.67
CA ILE A 245 17.91 5.97 -18.67
C ILE A 245 16.82 6.62 -19.54
N CYS A 246 16.30 5.85 -20.50
CA CYS A 246 15.20 6.29 -21.35
C CYS A 246 13.87 5.64 -21.01
N ARG A 247 13.87 4.49 -20.32
CA ARG A 247 12.65 3.79 -19.90
C ARG A 247 12.85 2.93 -18.66
N ILE A 248 11.86 2.94 -17.76
CA ILE A 248 11.69 1.97 -16.68
C ILE A 248 10.21 1.59 -16.68
N ASP A 249 9.91 0.30 -16.82
CA ASP A 249 8.56 -0.22 -16.80
C ASP A 249 8.48 -1.43 -15.85
N PHE A 250 7.28 -1.69 -15.33
CA PHE A 250 6.95 -2.86 -14.51
C PHE A 250 5.79 -3.63 -15.13
N ASP A 251 5.79 -4.95 -14.95
CA ASP A 251 4.70 -5.84 -15.36
C ASP A 251 4.75 -7.14 -14.57
N ASP A 252 3.67 -7.92 -14.62
CA ASP A 252 3.60 -9.25 -14.02
C ASP A 252 4.41 -10.29 -14.81
N SER A 253 4.81 -9.98 -16.04
CA SER A 253 5.60 -10.86 -16.91
C SER A 253 6.57 -10.09 -17.81
N ALA A 254 7.61 -10.79 -18.29
CA ALA A 254 8.69 -10.19 -19.07
C ALA A 254 8.28 -9.83 -20.51
N GLU A 255 7.38 -10.61 -21.12
CA GLU A 255 7.06 -10.46 -22.55
C GLU A 255 6.36 -9.13 -22.90
N PRO A 256 5.32 -8.66 -22.18
CA PRO A 256 4.73 -7.35 -22.43
C PRO A 256 5.72 -6.19 -22.29
N LEU A 257 6.70 -6.31 -21.39
CA LEU A 257 7.78 -5.32 -21.24
C LEU A 257 8.64 -5.22 -22.49
N ARG A 258 8.98 -6.36 -23.07
CA ARG A 258 9.77 -6.41 -24.31
C ARG A 258 9.00 -5.84 -25.49
N GLU A 259 7.74 -6.21 -25.65
CA GLU A 259 6.87 -5.71 -26.70
C GLU A 259 6.69 -4.20 -26.63
N ARG A 260 6.46 -3.64 -25.44
CA ARG A 260 6.38 -2.19 -25.22
C ARG A 260 7.68 -1.47 -25.56
N LEU A 261 8.83 -2.04 -25.19
CA LEU A 261 10.13 -1.46 -25.54
C LEU A 261 10.32 -1.41 -27.05
N GLN A 262 10.09 -2.54 -27.75
CA GLN A 262 10.20 -2.64 -29.19
C GLN A 262 9.26 -1.71 -29.95
N SER A 263 8.02 -1.63 -29.48
CA SER A 263 7.02 -0.70 -30.04
C SER A 263 7.42 0.76 -29.87
N SER A 264 7.91 1.13 -28.68
CA SER A 264 8.29 2.51 -28.37
C SER A 264 9.55 2.96 -29.07
N PHE A 265 10.50 2.05 -29.30
CA PHE A 265 11.81 2.34 -29.89
C PHE A 265 12.09 1.50 -31.14
N ALA A 266 11.10 1.47 -32.05
CA ALA A 266 11.16 0.67 -33.26
C ALA A 266 12.29 1.06 -34.25
N GLN A 267 12.89 2.25 -34.08
CA GLN A 267 13.99 2.76 -34.93
C GLN A 267 15.36 2.73 -34.20
N ALA A 268 15.41 2.21 -32.98
CA ALA A 268 16.63 2.08 -32.20
C ALA A 268 17.27 0.69 -32.40
N ASP A 269 18.59 0.63 -32.19
CA ASP A 269 19.30 -0.65 -32.02
C ASP A 269 19.17 -1.13 -30.57
N LEU A 270 18.36 -2.18 -30.35
CA LEU A 270 18.06 -2.70 -29.02
C LEU A 270 19.04 -3.83 -28.66
N LEU A 271 19.85 -3.59 -27.63
CA LEU A 271 20.87 -4.52 -27.13
C LEU A 271 20.45 -5.07 -25.75
N SER A 272 20.19 -6.37 -25.69
CA SER A 272 19.96 -7.05 -24.39
C SER A 272 21.28 -7.10 -23.60
N GLY A 273 21.21 -6.69 -22.32
CA GLY A 273 22.31 -6.73 -21.37
C GLY A 273 22.39 -8.09 -20.64
#